data_d5bbf2a29593fff38c7ca987a7904428
#
_entry.id   d5bbf2a29593fff38c7ca987a7904428
#
_cell.length_a   1.000
_cell.length_b   1.000
_cell.length_c   1.000
_cell.angle_alpha   90.00
_cell.angle_beta   90.00
_cell.angle_gamma   90.00
#
_symmetry.space_group_name_H-M   'P 1'
#
loop_
_entity.id
_entity.type
_entity.pdbx_description
1 polymer ?
#
loop_
_entity_poly.entity_id
_entity_poly.type
_entity_poly.pdbx_seq_one_letter_code
_entity_poly.pdbx_strand_id
1 'polypeptide(L)'
;MAEQLKATFLRKKERNQAAFVAFLTAGFPTKDDTLDLLFALERGGADVIEVGVPFSDPQADGPVIQESNNIALEQGIDYAPVSYTHLTLPTNREV
;
A
#
# COMPACT_ATOMS: atom_id res chain seq x y z
N MET A 1 4.06 -0.47 -14.48
CA MET A 1 3.26 -0.08 -13.27
C MET A 1 2.24 1.01 -13.56
N ALA A 2 2.67 2.13 -14.15
CA ALA A 2 1.74 3.23 -14.44
C ALA A 2 0.61 2.83 -15.38
N GLU A 3 0.89 1.97 -16.36
CA GLU A 3 -0.13 1.51 -17.30
C GLU A 3 -1.17 0.63 -16.64
N GLN A 4 -0.76 -0.26 -15.73
CA GLN A 4 -1.70 -1.10 -14.99
C GLN A 4 -2.57 -0.28 -14.05
N LEU A 5 -1.98 0.70 -13.41
CA LEU A 5 -2.71 1.59 -12.51
C LEU A 5 -3.78 2.37 -13.28
N LYS A 6 -3.39 2.94 -14.41
CA LYS A 6 -4.31 3.67 -15.28
C LYS A 6 -5.44 2.78 -15.79
N ALA A 7 -5.09 1.56 -16.22
CA ALA A 7 -6.08 0.60 -16.72
C ALA A 7 -7.08 0.23 -15.62
N THR A 8 -6.64 0.06 -14.39
CA THR A 8 -7.52 -0.25 -13.27
C THR A 8 -8.56 0.85 -13.05
N PHE A 9 -8.12 2.11 -13.03
CA PHE A 9 -9.05 3.23 -12.84
C PHE A 9 -10.01 3.37 -14.02
N LEU A 10 -9.53 3.15 -15.25
CA LEU A 10 -10.41 3.20 -16.43
C LEU A 10 -11.50 2.12 -16.39
N ARG A 11 -11.13 0.89 -16.01
CA ARG A 11 -12.12 -0.18 -15.90
C ARG A 11 -13.18 0.13 -14.86
N LYS A 12 -12.77 0.67 -13.72
CA LYS A 12 -13.72 1.06 -12.67
C LYS A 12 -14.64 2.16 -13.15
N LYS A 13 -14.11 3.14 -13.87
CA LYS A 13 -14.90 4.24 -14.42
C LYS A 13 -15.93 3.72 -15.42
N GLU A 14 -15.53 2.82 -16.32
CA GLU A 14 -16.42 2.22 -17.31
C GLU A 14 -17.56 1.44 -16.67
N ARG A 15 -17.32 0.83 -15.52
CA ARG A 15 -18.31 0.07 -14.76
C ARG A 15 -19.08 0.93 -13.77
N ASN A 16 -18.81 2.21 -13.73
CA ASN A 16 -19.39 3.14 -12.76
C ASN A 16 -19.13 2.68 -11.32
N GLN A 17 -17.93 2.24 -11.04
CA GLN A 17 -17.50 1.75 -9.74
C GLN A 17 -16.31 2.56 -9.23
N ALA A 18 -16.23 2.72 -7.92
CA ALA A 18 -15.07 3.35 -7.29
C ALA A 18 -13.94 2.33 -7.15
N ALA A 19 -12.71 2.80 -7.30
CA ALA A 19 -11.53 1.99 -7.00
C ALA A 19 -11.27 2.02 -5.50
N PHE A 20 -10.95 0.85 -4.93
CA PHE A 20 -10.55 0.75 -3.52
C PHE A 20 -9.03 0.80 -3.46
N VAL A 21 -8.50 1.89 -2.92
CA VAL A 21 -7.06 2.09 -2.73
C VAL A 21 -6.77 1.94 -1.25
N ALA A 22 -5.96 0.96 -0.89
CA ALA A 22 -5.60 0.69 0.48
C ALA A 22 -4.13 1.07 0.72
N PHE A 23 -3.82 1.46 1.95
CA PHE A 23 -2.46 1.81 2.35
C PHE A 23 -2.00 0.88 3.47
N LEU A 24 -0.72 0.49 3.43
CA LEU A 24 -0.09 -0.17 4.57
C LEU A 24 1.37 0.30 4.68
N THR A 25 1.88 0.27 5.91
CA THR A 25 3.29 0.56 6.19
C THR A 25 4.09 -0.74 6.13
N ALA A 26 5.12 -0.79 5.29
CA ALA A 26 5.99 -1.96 5.24
C ALA A 26 6.69 -2.16 6.59
N GLY A 27 6.64 -3.39 7.11
CA GLY A 27 7.26 -3.72 8.39
C GLY A 27 6.41 -3.45 9.61
N PHE A 28 5.18 -3.00 9.45
CA PHE A 28 4.25 -2.76 10.56
C PHE A 28 3.12 -3.79 10.53
N PRO A 29 2.74 -4.40 11.68
CA PRO A 29 3.35 -4.25 13.01
C PRO A 29 4.70 -4.93 13.16
N THR A 30 5.03 -5.92 12.33
CA THR A 30 6.35 -6.56 12.28
C THR A 30 6.79 -6.74 10.84
N LYS A 31 8.08 -7.03 10.64
CA LYS A 31 8.62 -7.27 9.29
C LYS A 31 7.90 -8.41 8.57
N ASP A 32 7.58 -9.46 9.31
CA ASP A 32 7.04 -10.68 8.72
C ASP A 32 5.57 -10.56 8.36
N ASP A 33 4.87 -9.56 8.87
CA ASP A 33 3.45 -9.38 8.62
C ASP A 33 3.15 -8.73 7.27
N THR A 34 4.12 -8.05 6.67
CA THR A 34 3.87 -7.23 5.46
C THR A 34 3.27 -8.05 4.32
N LEU A 35 3.87 -9.19 4.01
CA LEU A 35 3.38 -10.03 2.90
C LEU A 35 1.99 -10.57 3.19
N ASP A 36 1.74 -11.03 4.42
CA ASP A 36 0.43 -11.54 4.81
C ASP A 36 -0.63 -10.45 4.74
N LEU A 37 -0.28 -9.23 5.12
CA LEU A 37 -1.19 -8.09 5.05
C LEU A 37 -1.50 -7.71 3.60
N LEU A 38 -0.51 -7.78 2.71
CA LEU A 38 -0.74 -7.55 1.28
C LEU A 38 -1.75 -8.55 0.73
N PHE A 39 -1.60 -9.82 1.04
CA PHE A 39 -2.56 -10.85 0.60
C PHE A 39 -3.93 -10.64 1.23
N ALA A 40 -3.98 -10.23 2.49
CA ALA A 40 -5.26 -9.95 3.15
C ALA A 40 -5.99 -8.78 2.49
N LEU A 41 -5.27 -7.72 2.14
CA LEU A 41 -5.86 -6.58 1.43
C LEU A 41 -6.37 -7.00 0.05
N GLU A 42 -5.63 -7.84 -0.65
CA GLU A 42 -6.08 -8.37 -1.93
C GLU A 42 -7.37 -9.17 -1.77
N ARG A 43 -7.41 -10.08 -0.83
CA ARG A 43 -8.62 -10.88 -0.55
C ARG A 43 -9.80 -10.01 -0.12
N GLY A 44 -9.51 -8.90 0.54
CA GLY A 44 -10.54 -7.94 0.98
C GLY A 44 -11.09 -7.05 -0.13
N GLY A 45 -10.55 -7.14 -1.32
CA GLY A 45 -11.07 -6.43 -2.47
C GLY A 45 -10.32 -5.16 -2.87
N ALA A 46 -9.12 -4.93 -2.34
CA ALA A 46 -8.33 -3.78 -2.76
C ALA A 46 -7.97 -3.86 -4.23
N ASP A 47 -8.15 -2.79 -4.95
CA ASP A 47 -7.78 -2.68 -6.37
C ASP A 47 -6.35 -2.19 -6.54
N VAL A 48 -5.91 -1.34 -5.64
CA VAL A 48 -4.57 -0.76 -5.61
C VAL A 48 -4.09 -0.75 -4.17
N ILE A 49 -2.83 -1.08 -3.96
CA ILE A 49 -2.23 -1.01 -2.63
C ILE A 49 -1.06 -0.03 -2.67
N GLU A 50 -1.08 0.96 -1.79
CA GLU A 50 0.03 1.87 -1.58
C GLU A 50 0.86 1.34 -0.41
N VAL A 51 2.13 1.05 -0.66
CA VAL A 51 3.03 0.55 0.37
C VAL A 51 3.91 1.69 0.84
N GLY A 52 3.71 2.11 2.08
CA GLY A 52 4.54 3.13 2.70
C GLY A 52 5.85 2.52 3.16
N VAL A 53 6.97 3.07 2.68
CA VAL A 53 8.30 2.62 3.09
C VAL A 53 8.76 3.51 4.25
N PRO A 54 8.98 2.94 5.46
CA PRO A 54 9.28 3.75 6.63
C PRO A 54 10.61 4.49 6.52
N PHE A 55 10.63 5.71 7.01
CA PHE A 55 11.85 6.48 7.14
C PHE A 55 11.70 7.48 8.31
N SER A 56 12.83 8.06 8.75
CA SER A 56 12.89 8.79 10.01
C SER A 56 12.30 10.19 9.98
N ASP A 57 11.94 10.71 8.79
CA ASP A 57 11.43 12.08 8.67
C ASP A 57 10.15 12.13 7.83
N PRO A 58 9.02 11.63 8.34
CA PRO A 58 7.78 11.55 7.58
C PRO A 58 6.97 12.83 7.65
N GLN A 59 7.49 13.91 7.07
CA GLN A 59 6.91 15.25 7.20
C GLN A 59 5.48 15.37 6.66
N ALA A 60 5.15 14.61 5.64
CA ALA A 60 3.83 14.70 4.99
C ALA A 60 2.77 13.82 5.66
N ASP A 61 3.15 12.98 6.60
CA ASP A 61 2.23 12.01 7.19
C ASP A 61 1.61 12.54 8.47
N GLY A 62 0.36 12.12 8.73
CA GLY A 62 -0.30 12.40 9.99
C GLY A 62 0.20 11.51 11.13
N PRO A 63 -0.30 11.74 12.37
CA PRO A 63 0.21 11.05 13.55
C PRO A 63 0.12 9.52 13.49
N VAL A 64 -0.95 8.99 12.91
CA VAL A 64 -1.16 7.54 12.84
C VAL A 64 -0.12 6.88 11.96
N ILE A 65 0.14 7.47 10.78
CA ILE A 65 1.15 6.94 9.86
C ILE A 65 2.56 7.13 10.42
N GLN A 66 2.82 8.27 11.08
CA GLN A 66 4.10 8.49 11.74
C GLN A 66 4.38 7.42 12.80
N GLU A 67 3.37 7.05 13.57
CA GLU A 67 3.49 6.01 14.58
C GLU A 67 3.81 4.65 13.94
N SER A 68 3.10 4.27 12.88
CA SER A 68 3.37 3.00 12.20
C SER A 68 4.76 2.98 11.59
N ASN A 69 5.22 4.10 11.04
CA ASN A 69 6.59 4.23 10.52
C ASN A 69 7.62 4.01 11.63
N ASN A 70 7.41 4.64 12.79
CA ASN A 70 8.33 4.52 13.92
C ASN A 70 8.39 3.08 14.42
N ILE A 71 7.25 2.41 14.53
CA ILE A 71 7.20 1.01 14.94
C ILE A 71 7.94 0.12 13.94
N ALA A 72 7.72 0.34 12.65
CA ALA A 72 8.41 -0.41 11.61
C ALA A 72 9.91 -0.19 11.65
N LEU A 73 10.35 1.06 11.88
CA LEU A 73 11.78 1.36 12.00
C LEU A 73 12.42 0.66 13.20
N GLU A 74 11.68 0.53 14.29
CA GLU A 74 12.14 -0.23 15.47
C GLU A 74 12.35 -1.70 15.15
N GLN A 75 11.69 -2.23 14.13
CA GLN A 75 11.89 -3.61 13.67
C GLN A 75 13.13 -3.75 12.78
N GLY A 76 13.86 -2.69 12.54
CA GLY A 76 15.04 -2.71 11.68
C GLY A 76 14.77 -2.49 10.20
N ILE A 77 13.59 -2.01 9.86
CA ILE A 77 13.26 -1.64 8.47
C ILE A 77 13.86 -0.25 8.19
N ASP A 78 14.70 -0.16 7.16
CA ASP A 78 15.28 1.10 6.73
C ASP A 78 15.32 1.15 5.21
N TYR A 79 14.43 1.91 4.63
CA TYR A 79 14.31 2.05 3.17
C TYR A 79 14.40 3.51 2.72
N ALA A 80 14.92 4.40 3.57
CA ALA A 80 15.10 5.79 3.19
C ALA A 80 15.94 5.87 1.90
N PRO A 81 15.66 6.77 0.96
CA PRO A 81 14.68 7.85 0.99
C PRO A 81 13.35 7.54 0.31
N VAL A 82 13.06 6.31 -0.03
CA VAL A 82 11.81 5.94 -0.71
C VAL A 82 10.67 5.97 0.27
N SER A 83 9.58 6.70 -0.05
CA SER A 83 8.43 6.78 0.84
C SER A 83 7.25 5.90 0.44
N TYR A 84 6.97 5.78 -0.87
CA TYR A 84 5.80 5.02 -1.31
C TYR A 84 6.09 4.21 -2.56
N THR A 85 5.46 3.05 -2.61
CA THR A 85 5.42 2.20 -3.80
C THR A 85 3.97 1.83 -4.08
N HIS A 86 3.58 1.88 -5.35
CA HIS A 86 2.22 1.53 -5.77
C HIS A 86 2.21 0.16 -6.43
N LEU A 87 1.31 -0.69 -5.95
CA LEU A 87 1.11 -2.01 -6.51
C LEU A 87 -0.31 -2.13 -7.06
N THR A 88 -0.41 -2.55 -8.32
CA THR A 88 -1.70 -2.83 -8.95
C THR A 88 -1.91 -4.33 -8.94
N LEU A 89 -3.05 -4.74 -8.41
CA LEU A 89 -3.36 -6.15 -8.22
C LEU A 89 -3.78 -6.82 -9.53
N PRO A 90 -3.69 -8.17 -9.60
CA PRO A 90 -4.03 -8.91 -10.81
C PRO A 90 -5.45 -8.69 -11.30
N THR A 91 -5.63 -8.84 -12.60
CA THR A 91 -6.92 -8.61 -13.27
C THR A 91 -8.01 -9.60 -12.88
N ASN A 92 -7.66 -10.72 -12.28
CA ASN A 92 -8.65 -11.68 -11.81
C ASN A 92 -9.59 -11.10 -10.74
N ARG A 93 -9.33 -9.90 -10.27
CA ARG A 93 -10.19 -9.22 -9.32
C ARG A 93 -11.36 -8.51 -9.98
N GLU A 94 -11.48 -8.59 -11.26
CA GLU A 94 -12.51 -7.90 -12.03
C GLU A 94 -13.86 -8.57 -12.03
N VAL A 95 -14.02 -9.58 -11.35
CA VAL A 95 -15.24 -10.40 -11.37
C VAL A 95 -16.47 -9.60 -10.92
#